data_2f541eb6dec293bc6aee26a4b2a50e4c
#
_entry.id   2f541eb6dec293bc6aee26a4b2a50e4c
#
_cell.length_a   1.000
_cell.length_b   1.000
_cell.length_c   1.000
_cell.angle_alpha   90.00
_cell.angle_beta   90.00
_cell.angle_gamma   90.00
#
_symmetry.space_group_name_H-M   'P 1'
#
loop_
_entity.id
_entity.type
_entity.pdbx_description
1 polymer ?
#
loop_
_entity_poly.entity_id
_entity_poly.type
_entity_poly.pdbx_seq_one_letter_code
_entity_poly.pdbx_strand_id
1 'polypeptide(L)'
;VNGDSMEPVYHDGQIVWVEKRDTLQPGEVGVFICNGEGYLKVYDHQEPSEESKDDYVDSYGILHQQIILVSYNKLYSPKLISPSDTFFVVGRVIPV
;
A
#
# COMPACT_ATOMS: atom_id res chain seq x y z
N VAL A 1 7.34 10.12 -9.45
CA VAL A 1 6.14 10.40 -8.62
C VAL A 1 5.13 11.15 -9.49
N ASN A 2 3.92 10.66 -9.55
CA ASN A 2 2.83 11.30 -10.28
C ASN A 2 1.77 11.79 -9.30
N GLY A 3 1.38 13.06 -9.45
CA GLY A 3 0.34 13.65 -8.61
C GLY A 3 0.85 14.12 -7.27
N ASP A 4 -0.09 14.49 -6.39
CA ASP A 4 0.19 15.18 -5.14
C ASP A 4 -0.21 14.39 -3.88
N SER A 5 -0.57 13.12 -4.03
CA SER A 5 -1.05 12.32 -2.89
C SER A 5 0.01 12.11 -1.80
N MET A 6 1.28 12.25 -2.13
CA MET A 6 2.38 12.08 -1.18
C MET A 6 3.03 13.39 -0.73
N GLU A 7 2.42 14.53 -1.11
CA GLU A 7 2.81 15.83 -0.58
C GLU A 7 2.58 15.88 0.94
N PRO A 8 3.39 16.58 1.71
CA PRO A 8 4.53 17.40 1.30
C PRO A 8 5.87 16.64 1.24
N VAL A 9 5.86 15.33 1.45
CA VAL A 9 7.11 14.55 1.54
C VAL A 9 7.67 14.24 0.15
N TYR A 10 6.81 13.87 -0.79
CA TYR A 10 7.18 13.62 -2.18
C TYR A 10 6.33 14.49 -3.09
N HIS A 11 6.97 15.05 -4.13
CA HIS A 11 6.35 16.00 -5.05
C HIS A 11 6.13 15.37 -6.43
N ASP A 12 5.12 15.86 -7.13
CA ASP A 12 4.87 15.46 -8.51
C ASP A 12 6.13 15.66 -9.38
N GLY A 13 6.48 14.64 -10.16
CA GLY A 13 7.68 14.65 -10.99
C GLY A 13 8.97 14.30 -10.26
N GLN A 14 8.95 14.13 -8.95
CA GLN A 14 10.13 13.75 -8.18
C GLN A 14 10.59 12.34 -8.56
N ILE A 15 11.91 12.16 -8.67
CA ILE A 15 12.52 10.84 -8.88
C ILE A 15 12.88 10.25 -7.52
N VAL A 16 12.48 8.99 -7.33
CA VAL A 16 12.81 8.24 -6.12
C VAL A 16 13.55 6.96 -6.49
N TRP A 17 14.38 6.48 -5.56
CA TRP A 17 15.06 5.20 -5.69
C TRP A 17 14.24 4.13 -4.99
N VAL A 18 14.10 2.98 -5.66
CA VAL A 18 13.29 1.88 -5.16
C VAL A 18 14.17 0.65 -5.02
N GLU A 19 14.21 0.10 -3.81
CA GLU A 19 14.85 -1.19 -3.53
C GLU A 19 13.83 -2.30 -3.78
N LYS A 20 14.19 -3.28 -4.59
CA LYS A 20 13.28 -4.39 -4.86
C LYS A 20 13.00 -5.17 -3.57
N ARG A 21 11.74 -5.28 -3.20
CA ARG A 21 11.28 -5.97 -2.00
C ARG A 21 9.94 -6.63 -2.28
N ASP A 22 9.72 -7.80 -1.71
CA ASP A 22 8.43 -8.49 -1.79
C ASP A 22 7.51 -8.10 -0.64
N THR A 23 8.08 -7.61 0.45
CA THR A 23 7.36 -7.25 1.67
C THR A 23 7.87 -5.94 2.22
N LEU A 24 6.98 -5.19 2.92
CA LEU A 24 7.31 -3.98 3.63
C LEU A 24 6.85 -4.08 5.07
N GLN A 25 7.43 -3.22 5.92
CA GLN A 25 7.00 -3.03 7.29
C GLN A 25 6.06 -1.82 7.38
N PRO A 26 5.12 -1.81 8.34
CA PRO A 26 4.28 -0.63 8.56
C PRO A 26 5.09 0.65 8.68
N GLY A 27 4.65 1.69 7.99
CA GLY A 27 5.32 2.99 7.98
C GLY A 27 6.35 3.17 6.88
N GLU A 28 6.75 2.10 6.20
CA GLU A 28 7.66 2.22 5.05
C GLU A 28 6.92 2.71 3.81
N VAL A 29 7.59 3.53 3.01
CA VAL A 29 7.05 3.99 1.73
C VAL A 29 7.42 2.98 0.67
N GLY A 30 6.43 2.60 -0.13
CA GLY A 30 6.63 1.62 -1.18
C GLY A 30 5.97 2.00 -2.49
N VAL A 31 6.33 1.23 -3.50
CA VAL A 31 5.68 1.27 -4.81
C VAL A 31 4.89 -0.03 -4.96
N PHE A 32 3.64 0.12 -5.35
CA PHE A 32 2.69 -1.00 -5.45
C PHE A 32 2.00 -0.95 -6.80
N ILE A 33 1.58 -2.12 -7.27
CA ILE A 33 0.69 -2.23 -8.41
C ILE A 33 -0.59 -2.88 -7.91
N CYS A 34 -1.70 -2.20 -8.12
CA CYS A 34 -3.01 -2.70 -7.75
C CYS A 34 -3.95 -2.60 -8.95
N ASN A 35 -4.46 -3.75 -9.39
CA ASN A 35 -5.34 -3.83 -10.56
C ASN A 35 -4.72 -3.13 -11.80
N GLY A 36 -3.43 -3.31 -12.00
CA GLY A 36 -2.70 -2.76 -13.14
C GLY A 36 -2.24 -1.31 -13.01
N GLU A 37 -2.57 -0.64 -11.92
CA GLU A 37 -2.16 0.75 -11.68
C GLU A 37 -1.05 0.83 -10.63
N GLY A 38 -0.10 1.75 -10.85
CA GLY A 38 1.01 1.99 -9.94
C GLY A 38 0.66 3.00 -8.86
N TYR A 39 1.11 2.73 -7.63
CA TYR A 39 0.90 3.60 -6.48
C TYR A 39 2.19 3.80 -5.71
N LEU A 40 2.44 5.04 -5.28
CA LEU A 40 3.45 5.39 -4.29
C LEU A 40 2.70 5.74 -3.01
N LYS A 41 2.85 4.94 -1.97
CA LYS A 41 2.09 5.10 -0.72
C LYS A 41 2.91 4.64 0.47
N VAL A 42 2.45 5.01 1.66
CA VAL A 42 2.93 4.44 2.93
C VAL A 42 2.21 3.11 3.13
N TYR A 43 2.98 2.06 3.37
CA TYR A 43 2.43 0.73 3.66
C TYR A 43 1.98 0.65 5.11
N ASP A 44 0.81 0.07 5.32
CA ASP A 44 0.32 -0.30 6.64
C ASP A 44 -0.61 -1.51 6.51
N HIS A 45 -0.98 -2.09 7.62
CA HIS A 45 -1.98 -3.16 7.68
C HIS A 45 -2.77 -3.08 8.96
N GLN A 46 -3.95 -3.68 8.96
CA GLN A 46 -4.84 -3.74 10.11
C GLN A 46 -5.64 -5.05 10.09
N GLU A 47 -6.24 -5.38 11.22
CA GLU A 47 -7.21 -6.46 11.23
C GLU A 47 -8.46 -6.04 10.45
N PRO A 48 -9.02 -6.94 9.62
CA PRO A 48 -10.28 -6.66 8.94
C PRO A 48 -11.40 -6.42 9.94
N SER A 49 -12.39 -5.62 9.55
CA SER A 49 -13.59 -5.44 10.36
C SER A 49 -14.34 -6.77 10.52
N GLU A 50 -15.16 -6.89 11.55
CA GLU A 50 -15.99 -8.09 11.76
C GLU A 50 -16.87 -8.42 10.55
N GLU A 51 -17.36 -7.40 9.85
CA GLU A 51 -18.21 -7.57 8.67
C GLU A 51 -17.45 -8.15 7.46
N SER A 52 -16.16 -7.85 7.33
CA SER A 52 -15.34 -8.28 6.20
C SER A 52 -14.38 -9.41 6.52
N LYS A 53 -14.35 -9.85 7.78
CA LYS A 53 -13.36 -10.80 8.29
C LYS A 53 -13.29 -12.10 7.47
N ASP A 54 -14.45 -12.61 7.06
CA ASP A 54 -14.54 -13.86 6.29
C ASP A 54 -13.86 -13.75 4.92
N ASP A 55 -13.81 -12.55 4.33
CA ASP A 55 -13.16 -12.32 3.04
C ASP A 55 -11.64 -12.43 3.12
N TYR A 56 -11.08 -12.32 4.33
CA TYR A 56 -9.63 -12.36 4.56
C TYR A 56 -9.14 -13.68 5.14
N VAL A 57 -10.00 -14.69 5.20
CA VAL A 57 -9.64 -16.04 5.61
C VAL A 57 -9.29 -16.84 4.37
N ASP A 58 -8.10 -17.47 4.36
CA ASP A 58 -7.66 -18.27 3.23
C ASP A 58 -8.26 -19.69 3.23
N SER A 59 -7.88 -20.51 2.26
CA SER A 59 -8.39 -21.88 2.13
C SER A 59 -7.96 -22.80 3.28
N TYR A 60 -6.98 -22.40 4.08
CA TYR A 60 -6.52 -23.12 5.26
C TYR A 60 -7.16 -22.62 6.55
N GLY A 61 -8.09 -21.69 6.46
CA GLY A 61 -8.76 -21.11 7.62
C GLY A 61 -7.92 -20.05 8.37
N ILE A 62 -6.84 -19.57 7.77
CA ILE A 62 -5.97 -18.58 8.40
C ILE A 62 -6.46 -17.18 8.05
N LEU A 63 -6.68 -16.36 9.07
CA LEU A 63 -7.07 -14.96 8.91
C LEU A 63 -5.84 -14.13 8.55
N HIS A 64 -5.92 -13.41 7.43
CA HIS A 64 -4.89 -12.48 6.98
C HIS A 64 -5.29 -11.05 7.34
N GLN A 65 -4.28 -10.20 7.54
CA GLN A 65 -4.52 -8.79 7.80
C GLN A 65 -4.86 -8.04 6.51
N GLN A 66 -5.62 -6.97 6.64
CA GLN A 66 -5.97 -6.10 5.53
C GLN A 66 -4.84 -5.10 5.29
N ILE A 67 -4.35 -5.04 4.05
CA ILE A 67 -3.34 -4.07 3.64
C ILE A 67 -4.02 -2.72 3.40
N ILE A 68 -3.39 -1.66 3.89
CA ILE A 68 -3.83 -0.28 3.72
C ILE A 68 -2.69 0.50 3.08
N LEU A 69 -3.00 1.24 2.03
CA LEU A 69 -2.05 2.16 1.40
C LEU A 69 -2.43 3.59 1.80
N VAL A 70 -1.53 4.25 2.52
CA VAL A 70 -1.79 5.55 3.13
C VAL A 70 -1.05 6.64 2.35
N SER A 71 -1.75 7.74 2.09
CA SER A 71 -1.16 8.93 1.48
C SER A 71 -0.66 9.88 2.57
N TYR A 72 0.49 10.54 2.34
CA TYR A 72 0.93 11.61 3.24
C TYR A 72 0.01 12.82 3.16
N ASN A 73 -0.52 13.10 1.97
CA ASN A 73 -1.48 14.18 1.80
C ASN A 73 -2.83 13.77 2.40
N LYS A 74 -3.26 14.49 3.44
CA LYS A 74 -4.47 14.17 4.19
C LYS A 74 -5.77 14.38 3.40
N LEU A 75 -5.69 14.99 2.23
CA LEU A 75 -6.85 15.13 1.34
C LEU A 75 -7.22 13.79 0.67
N TYR A 76 -6.32 12.82 0.70
CA TYR A 76 -6.55 11.49 0.12
C TYR A 76 -6.87 10.49 1.20
N SER A 77 -7.97 9.77 1.02
CA SER A 77 -8.34 8.67 1.92
C SER A 77 -7.43 7.47 1.75
N PRO A 78 -7.19 6.68 2.80
CA PRO A 78 -6.47 5.42 2.67
C PRO A 78 -7.13 4.48 1.68
N LYS A 79 -6.32 3.75 0.92
CA LYS A 79 -6.81 2.72 0.01
C LYS A 79 -6.73 1.37 0.69
N LEU A 80 -7.87 0.74 0.87
CA LEU A 80 -7.98 -0.61 1.45
C LEU A 80 -7.85 -1.64 0.33
N ILE A 81 -6.98 -2.62 0.52
CA ILE A 81 -6.77 -3.68 -0.46
C ILE A 81 -7.70 -4.84 -0.14
N SER A 82 -8.54 -5.19 -1.11
CA SER A 82 -9.45 -6.33 -1.01
C SER A 82 -8.74 -7.62 -1.46
N PRO A 83 -9.11 -8.79 -0.92
CA PRO A 83 -8.59 -10.08 -1.40
C PRO A 83 -8.85 -10.34 -2.88
N SER A 84 -9.87 -9.70 -3.47
CA SER A 84 -10.18 -9.81 -4.90
C SER A 84 -9.31 -8.90 -5.77
N ASP A 85 -8.57 -7.97 -5.17
CA ASP A 85 -7.65 -7.10 -5.90
C ASP A 85 -6.40 -7.89 -6.34
N THR A 86 -5.92 -7.58 -7.54
CA THR A 86 -4.60 -8.03 -7.98
C THR A 86 -3.58 -7.04 -7.46
N PHE A 87 -2.78 -7.46 -6.48
CA PHE A 87 -1.90 -6.57 -5.73
C PHE A 87 -0.47 -7.11 -5.68
N PHE A 88 0.50 -6.25 -6.03
CA PHE A 88 1.93 -6.58 -5.97
C PHE A 88 2.72 -5.49 -5.28
N VAL A 89 3.69 -5.89 -4.48
CA VAL A 89 4.72 -5.00 -3.96
C VAL A 89 5.88 -4.97 -4.96
N VAL A 90 6.17 -3.79 -5.50
CA VAL A 90 7.32 -3.59 -6.39
C VAL A 90 8.59 -3.43 -5.57
N GLY A 91 8.54 -2.59 -4.54
CA GLY A 91 9.68 -2.38 -3.69
C GLY A 91 9.47 -1.27 -2.67
N ARG A 92 10.53 -1.02 -1.90
CA ARG A 92 10.57 0.01 -0.88
C ARG A 92 11.31 1.24 -1.42
N VAL A 93 10.73 2.41 -1.20
CA VAL A 93 11.42 3.66 -1.50
C VAL A 93 12.53 3.87 -0.49
N ILE A 94 13.75 4.09 -0.99
CA ILE A 94 14.91 4.32 -0.13
C ILE A 94 14.80 5.73 0.43
N PRO A 95 14.81 5.90 1.77
CA PRO A 95 14.79 7.22 2.36
C PRO A 95 16.04 8.02 1.98
N VAL A 96 15.84 9.32 1.80
CA VAL A 96 16.93 10.24 1.46
C VAL A 96 17.50 10.82 2.74
#